data_b0066a165527d70400de61c5cc02820a
#
_entry.id   b0066a165527d70400de61c5cc02820a
#
_cell.length_a   1.000
_cell.length_b   1.000
_cell.length_c   1.000
_cell.angle_alpha   90.00
_cell.angle_beta   90.00
_cell.angle_gamma   90.00
#
_symmetry.space_group_name_H-M   'P 1'
#
loop_
_entity.id
_entity.type
_entity.pdbx_description
1 polymer ?
#
loop_
_entity_poly.entity_id
_entity_poly.type
_entity_poly.pdbx_seq_one_letter_code
_entity_poly.pdbx_strand_id
1 'polypeptide(L)'
;AALSAPTAQGLLYEVDMRLRPSGRQGPVAIALSRFARYQAEEAWTWEHLALTRARVVAGAPPVCAALAQVITDVLSRPRGPEALTDVRSMRRRLAEAKGEGGPWELKDGAGRILDIELLLQTGRMLTPGVQAVSPTQLIAGLAGAGWLARDQADHLRSHLGQLMTVQQITRLALAGPYDPQKGGPGLAQFLAEAAGCTDIEALGARLAADSTKAAAIIETVLGDDA
;
A
#
# COMPACT_ATOMS: atom_id res chain seq x y z
N ALA A 1 19.36 16.00 5.19
CA ALA A 1 19.66 17.41 4.89
C ALA A 1 19.81 17.62 3.38
N ALA A 2 20.72 16.91 2.66
CA ALA A 2 20.99 17.17 1.24
C ALA A 2 19.75 17.12 0.32
N LEU A 3 18.83 16.18 0.54
CA LEU A 3 17.63 16.01 -0.28
C LEU A 3 16.55 17.08 -0.01
N SER A 4 16.51 17.60 1.21
CA SER A 4 15.47 18.53 1.69
C SER A 4 16.01 19.93 2.02
N ALA A 5 17.28 20.22 1.67
CA ALA A 5 17.84 21.56 1.85
C ALA A 5 17.29 22.50 0.77
N PRO A 6 16.87 23.71 1.11
CA PRO A 6 16.50 24.71 0.13
C PRO A 6 17.74 25.11 -0.69
N THR A 7 17.57 25.14 -2.01
CA THR A 7 18.58 25.60 -2.96
C THR A 7 18.05 26.78 -3.76
N ALA A 8 18.89 27.45 -4.55
CA ALA A 8 18.46 28.51 -5.46
C ALA A 8 17.42 28.02 -6.50
N GLN A 9 17.38 26.70 -6.78
CA GLN A 9 16.42 26.05 -7.68
C GLN A 9 15.24 25.42 -6.94
N GLY A 10 15.13 25.59 -5.62
CA GLY A 10 14.09 25.01 -4.77
C GLY A 10 14.54 23.76 -4.00
N LEU A 11 13.58 23.02 -3.48
CA LEU A 11 13.81 21.74 -2.80
C LEU A 11 13.90 20.61 -3.82
N LEU A 12 14.83 19.67 -3.63
CA LEU A 12 14.91 18.50 -4.49
C LEU A 12 13.79 17.50 -4.20
N TYR A 13 13.58 17.16 -2.91
CA TYR A 13 12.51 16.27 -2.44
C TYR A 13 12.05 16.66 -1.04
N GLU A 14 10.76 16.42 -0.77
CA GLU A 14 10.26 16.31 0.60
C GLU A 14 10.66 14.95 1.17
N VAL A 15 11.20 14.95 2.40
CA VAL A 15 11.65 13.71 3.07
C VAL A 15 10.74 13.43 4.26
N ASP A 16 9.99 12.32 4.18
CA ASP A 16 9.21 11.79 5.29
C ASP A 16 9.96 10.65 5.98
N MET A 17 10.27 10.85 7.24
CA MET A 17 11.01 9.89 8.08
C MET A 17 10.14 9.29 9.19
N ARG A 18 8.81 9.32 9.07
CA ARG A 18 7.90 8.83 10.11
C ARG A 18 7.92 7.32 10.29
N LEU A 19 8.23 6.56 9.24
CA LEU A 19 8.28 5.08 9.26
C LEU A 19 9.61 4.54 9.83
N ARG A 20 10.15 5.15 10.85
CA ARG A 20 11.31 4.64 11.60
C ARG A 20 10.90 4.25 13.02
N PRO A 21 11.66 3.38 13.71
CA PRO A 21 11.37 3.02 15.10
C PRO A 21 11.16 4.25 15.98
N SER A 22 10.09 4.23 16.79
CA SER A 22 9.64 5.35 17.62
C SER A 22 9.22 6.61 16.85
N GLY A 23 8.95 6.51 15.57
CA GLY A 23 8.44 7.60 14.72
C GLY A 23 9.30 8.87 14.77
N ARG A 24 8.67 10.03 14.93
CA ARG A 24 9.38 11.33 14.98
C ARG A 24 10.29 11.51 16.19
N GLN A 25 10.05 10.80 17.27
CA GLN A 25 10.84 10.90 18.51
C GLN A 25 12.07 10.00 18.48
N GLY A 26 12.11 9.00 17.60
CA GLY A 26 13.24 8.09 17.47
C GLY A 26 14.44 8.72 16.72
N PRO A 27 15.66 8.20 16.94
CA PRO A 27 16.84 8.62 16.20
C PRO A 27 16.71 8.28 14.71
N VAL A 28 17.37 9.06 13.84
CA VAL A 28 17.37 8.87 12.39
C VAL A 28 18.04 7.54 11.99
N ALA A 29 19.05 7.12 12.75
CA ALA A 29 19.77 5.87 12.57
C ALA A 29 19.89 5.15 13.91
N ILE A 30 19.73 3.84 13.91
CA ILE A 30 19.86 2.99 15.09
C ILE A 30 20.74 1.78 14.79
N ALA A 31 21.33 1.19 15.83
CA ALA A 31 22.06 -0.06 15.70
C ALA A 31 21.10 -1.21 15.29
N LEU A 32 21.60 -2.15 14.49
CA LEU A 32 20.80 -3.30 14.02
C LEU A 32 20.23 -4.11 15.19
N SER A 33 21.00 -4.33 16.26
CA SER A 33 20.55 -5.01 17.47
C SER A 33 19.39 -4.29 18.17
N ARG A 34 19.41 -2.97 18.20
CA ARG A 34 18.28 -2.17 18.73
C ARG A 34 17.06 -2.27 17.83
N PHE A 35 17.24 -2.22 16.51
CA PHE A 35 16.16 -2.43 15.55
C PHE A 35 15.50 -3.80 15.73
N ALA A 36 16.30 -4.86 15.81
CA ALA A 36 15.80 -6.22 15.99
C ALA A 36 14.98 -6.36 17.29
N ARG A 37 15.51 -5.82 18.41
CA ARG A 37 14.79 -5.83 19.68
C ARG A 37 13.49 -5.03 19.62
N TYR A 38 13.53 -3.83 19.08
CA TYR A 38 12.34 -2.98 18.90
C TYR A 38 11.23 -3.71 18.14
N GLN A 39 11.57 -4.30 17.01
CA GLN A 39 10.61 -5.06 16.20
C GLN A 39 10.07 -6.32 16.91
N ALA A 40 10.84 -6.85 17.86
CA ALA A 40 10.44 -8.03 18.61
C ALA A 40 9.51 -7.73 19.78
N GLU A 41 9.70 -6.60 20.46
CA GLU A 41 9.17 -6.33 21.80
C GLU A 41 8.29 -5.09 21.89
N GLU A 42 8.53 -4.08 21.03
CA GLU A 42 7.94 -2.76 21.17
C GLU A 42 7.05 -2.36 19.96
N ALA A 43 7.32 -2.92 18.77
CA ALA A 43 6.67 -2.50 17.53
C ALA A 43 5.20 -2.92 17.47
N TRP A 44 4.37 -2.04 16.96
CA TRP A 44 2.94 -2.22 16.79
C TRP A 44 2.62 -2.96 15.48
N THR A 45 1.42 -3.52 15.38
CA THR A 45 0.93 -4.22 14.18
C THR A 45 1.12 -3.41 12.90
N TRP A 46 0.83 -2.09 12.92
CA TRP A 46 1.01 -1.22 11.76
C TRP A 46 2.48 -1.05 11.32
N GLU A 47 3.44 -1.15 12.24
CA GLU A 47 4.87 -1.12 11.92
C GLU A 47 5.30 -2.41 11.25
N HIS A 48 4.76 -3.55 11.69
CA HIS A 48 4.97 -4.83 11.02
C HIS A 48 4.32 -4.85 9.62
N LEU A 49 3.14 -4.26 9.45
CA LEU A 49 2.54 -4.08 8.12
C LEU A 49 3.46 -3.23 7.21
N ALA A 50 3.99 -2.12 7.72
CA ALA A 50 4.95 -1.31 6.97
C ALA A 50 6.24 -2.10 6.62
N LEU A 51 6.70 -2.96 7.53
CA LEU A 51 7.88 -3.80 7.33
C LEU A 51 7.68 -4.82 6.18
N THR A 52 6.44 -5.22 5.87
CA THR A 52 6.16 -6.10 4.71
C THR A 52 6.61 -5.51 3.38
N ARG A 53 6.73 -4.19 3.28
CA ARG A 53 7.19 -3.47 2.08
C ARG A 53 8.66 -3.06 2.15
N ALA A 54 9.32 -3.35 3.27
CA ALA A 54 10.71 -2.97 3.46
C ALA A 54 11.65 -3.83 2.60
N ARG A 55 12.65 -3.19 2.03
CA ARG A 55 13.79 -3.84 1.37
C ARG A 55 15.08 -3.13 1.72
N VAL A 56 16.14 -3.88 1.84
CA VAL A 56 17.48 -3.31 2.04
C VAL A 56 17.96 -2.70 0.73
N VAL A 57 18.32 -1.43 0.73
CA VAL A 57 18.67 -0.69 -0.50
C VAL A 57 20.17 -0.36 -0.59
N ALA A 58 20.87 -0.27 0.56
CA ALA A 58 22.31 0.05 0.60
C ALA A 58 22.93 -0.40 1.94
N GLY A 59 24.22 -0.63 1.94
CA GLY A 59 25.02 -0.97 3.13
C GLY A 59 26.13 -1.97 2.82
N ALA A 60 26.99 -2.23 3.81
CA ALA A 60 27.96 -3.30 3.71
C ALA A 60 27.25 -4.67 3.64
N PRO A 61 27.71 -5.61 2.78
CA PRO A 61 27.01 -6.88 2.56
C PRO A 61 26.65 -7.66 3.83
N PRO A 62 27.49 -7.76 4.87
CA PRO A 62 27.12 -8.45 6.11
C PRO A 62 25.96 -7.76 6.86
N VAL A 63 25.93 -6.42 6.86
CA VAL A 63 24.85 -5.65 7.51
C VAL A 63 23.55 -5.79 6.72
N CYS A 64 23.63 -5.75 5.38
CA CYS A 64 22.46 -5.97 4.51
C CYS A 64 21.85 -7.36 4.75
N ALA A 65 22.68 -8.40 4.78
CA ALA A 65 22.23 -9.77 5.03
C ALA A 65 21.59 -9.91 6.42
N ALA A 66 22.24 -9.38 7.44
CA ALA A 66 21.75 -9.42 8.80
C ALA A 66 20.41 -8.65 8.97
N LEU A 67 20.26 -7.48 8.33
CA LEU A 67 19.00 -6.73 8.34
C LEU A 67 17.88 -7.48 7.59
N ALA A 68 18.18 -8.06 6.43
CA ALA A 68 17.23 -8.87 5.68
C ALA A 68 16.75 -10.08 6.51
N GLN A 69 17.67 -10.73 7.24
CA GLN A 69 17.32 -11.81 8.15
C GLN A 69 16.41 -11.35 9.28
N VAL A 70 16.70 -10.22 9.93
CA VAL A 70 15.82 -9.65 10.98
C VAL A 70 14.41 -9.38 10.44
N ILE A 71 14.28 -8.80 9.24
CA ILE A 71 12.98 -8.57 8.61
C ILE A 71 12.25 -9.89 8.38
N THR A 72 12.94 -10.89 7.85
CA THR A 72 12.37 -12.23 7.62
C THR A 72 11.91 -12.86 8.94
N ASP A 73 12.72 -12.83 9.97
CA ASP A 73 12.41 -13.42 11.29
C ASP A 73 11.19 -12.76 11.93
N VAL A 74 11.10 -11.42 11.84
CA VAL A 74 9.95 -10.67 12.35
C VAL A 74 8.66 -11.03 11.61
N LEU A 75 8.70 -11.07 10.27
CA LEU A 75 7.54 -11.37 9.44
C LEU A 75 7.14 -12.84 9.44
N SER A 76 8.04 -13.74 9.82
CA SER A 76 7.77 -15.18 9.92
C SER A 76 7.15 -15.60 11.26
N ARG A 77 7.05 -14.69 12.23
CA ARG A 77 6.45 -14.99 13.53
C ARG A 77 4.94 -15.26 13.37
N PRO A 78 4.42 -16.32 14.00
CA PRO A 78 2.97 -16.52 14.07
C PRO A 78 2.27 -15.29 14.69
N ARG A 79 1.14 -14.94 14.15
CA ARG A 79 0.31 -13.83 14.65
C ARG A 79 -0.95 -14.40 15.27
N GLY A 80 -1.32 -13.86 16.43
CA GLY A 80 -2.58 -14.15 17.07
C GLY A 80 -3.77 -13.42 16.42
N PRO A 81 -5.00 -13.69 16.88
CA PRO A 81 -6.22 -13.06 16.36
C PRO A 81 -6.22 -11.54 16.55
N GLU A 82 -5.49 -11.03 17.54
CA GLU A 82 -5.33 -9.60 17.81
C GLU A 82 -4.78 -8.81 16.62
N ALA A 83 -3.93 -9.43 15.79
CA ALA A 83 -3.38 -8.77 14.60
C ALA A 83 -4.46 -8.42 13.58
N LEU A 84 -5.46 -9.29 13.37
CA LEU A 84 -6.61 -9.00 12.52
C LEU A 84 -7.51 -7.92 13.12
N THR A 85 -7.75 -7.95 14.43
CA THR A 85 -8.52 -6.93 15.14
C THR A 85 -7.87 -5.55 15.00
N ASP A 86 -6.54 -5.47 15.14
CA ASP A 86 -5.79 -4.23 14.92
C ASP A 86 -5.94 -3.72 13.48
N VAL A 87 -5.82 -4.61 12.49
CA VAL A 87 -5.97 -4.26 11.06
C VAL A 87 -7.37 -3.72 10.77
N ARG A 88 -8.42 -4.39 11.24
CA ARG A 88 -9.81 -3.95 11.08
C ARG A 88 -10.04 -2.58 11.72
N SER A 89 -9.55 -2.40 12.95
CA SER A 89 -9.63 -1.11 13.65
C SER A 89 -8.91 -0.01 12.89
N MET A 90 -7.74 -0.29 12.32
CA MET A 90 -6.99 0.66 11.51
C MET A 90 -7.74 1.00 10.21
N ARG A 91 -8.30 -0.01 9.51
CA ARG A 91 -9.10 0.18 8.30
C ARG A 91 -10.30 1.08 8.56
N ARG A 92 -11.05 0.84 9.64
CA ARG A 92 -12.19 1.66 10.06
C ARG A 92 -11.78 3.11 10.31
N ARG A 93 -10.71 3.35 11.08
CA ARG A 93 -10.19 4.72 11.34
C ARG A 93 -9.77 5.43 10.06
N LEU A 94 -9.19 4.73 9.10
CA LEU A 94 -8.83 5.30 7.80
C LEU A 94 -10.06 5.70 7.01
N ALA A 95 -11.11 4.87 6.99
CA ALA A 95 -12.37 5.17 6.34
C ALA A 95 -13.07 6.40 6.97
N GLU A 96 -13.15 6.46 8.30
CA GLU A 96 -13.70 7.60 9.04
C GLU A 96 -12.94 8.91 8.78
N ALA A 97 -11.60 8.85 8.72
CA ALA A 97 -10.75 10.03 8.54
C ALA A 97 -10.77 10.60 7.12
N LYS A 98 -11.02 9.77 6.10
CA LYS A 98 -10.87 10.15 4.69
C LYS A 98 -12.21 10.37 3.97
N GLY A 99 -13.29 9.79 4.50
CA GLY A 99 -14.61 9.86 3.88
C GLY A 99 -14.72 9.10 2.56
N GLU A 100 -15.88 9.18 1.92
CA GLU A 100 -16.15 8.61 0.61
C GLU A 100 -15.79 9.64 -0.47
N GLY A 101 -14.68 9.48 -1.14
CA GLY A 101 -14.32 10.27 -2.32
C GLY A 101 -15.07 9.79 -3.57
N GLY A 102 -15.19 10.65 -4.59
CA GLY A 102 -15.73 10.29 -5.91
C GLY A 102 -14.85 9.25 -6.64
N PRO A 103 -15.24 8.79 -7.84
CA PRO A 103 -14.52 7.72 -8.58
C PRO A 103 -13.07 8.08 -8.91
N TRP A 104 -12.71 9.35 -8.87
CA TRP A 104 -11.35 9.87 -9.14
C TRP A 104 -10.46 9.99 -7.90
N GLU A 105 -10.98 9.70 -6.71
CA GLU A 105 -10.15 9.43 -5.54
C GLU A 105 -9.61 8.00 -5.64
N LEU A 106 -8.40 7.84 -6.15
CA LEU A 106 -7.82 6.55 -6.47
C LEU A 106 -7.11 5.88 -5.31
N LYS A 107 -6.71 6.68 -4.31
CA LYS A 107 -5.82 6.23 -3.25
C LYS A 107 -6.58 5.86 -1.98
N ASP A 108 -7.37 6.79 -1.47
CA ASP A 108 -8.05 6.68 -0.19
C ASP A 108 -9.50 6.19 -0.40
N GLY A 109 -10.00 5.30 0.46
CA GLY A 109 -11.36 4.77 0.44
C GLY A 109 -11.45 3.26 0.23
N ALA A 110 -12.66 2.73 0.40
CA ALA A 110 -12.93 1.30 0.33
C ALA A 110 -12.61 0.73 -1.06
N GLY A 111 -11.89 -0.38 -1.10
CA GLY A 111 -11.51 -1.08 -2.33
C GLY A 111 -10.50 -0.34 -3.22
N ARG A 112 -9.87 0.73 -2.73
CA ARG A 112 -8.89 1.54 -3.47
C ARG A 112 -7.45 1.16 -3.12
N ILE A 113 -6.46 1.89 -3.64
CA ILE A 113 -5.04 1.52 -3.55
C ILE A 113 -4.63 1.21 -2.11
N LEU A 114 -4.90 2.10 -1.14
CA LEU A 114 -4.48 1.87 0.25
C LEU A 114 -5.20 0.71 0.91
N ASP A 115 -6.49 0.52 0.61
CA ASP A 115 -7.28 -0.58 1.17
C ASP A 115 -6.81 -1.94 0.63
N ILE A 116 -6.53 -2.02 -0.68
CA ILE A 116 -5.93 -3.20 -1.31
C ILE A 116 -4.52 -3.46 -0.76
N GLU A 117 -3.68 -2.43 -0.65
CA GLU A 117 -2.34 -2.56 -0.07
C GLU A 117 -2.38 -3.06 1.38
N LEU A 118 -3.32 -2.59 2.19
CA LEU A 118 -3.52 -3.04 3.56
C LEU A 118 -3.89 -4.53 3.61
N LEU A 119 -4.82 -4.97 2.74
CA LEU A 119 -5.15 -6.39 2.58
C LEU A 119 -3.90 -7.23 2.26
N LEU A 120 -3.11 -6.80 1.25
CA LEU A 120 -1.93 -7.54 0.81
C LEU A 120 -0.84 -7.61 1.89
N GLN A 121 -0.61 -6.53 2.62
CA GLN A 121 0.33 -6.49 3.74
C GLN A 121 -0.13 -7.41 4.87
N THR A 122 -1.42 -7.41 5.16
CA THR A 122 -2.03 -8.32 6.14
C THR A 122 -1.84 -9.78 5.72
N GLY A 123 -2.17 -10.10 4.46
CA GLY A 123 -1.97 -11.44 3.92
C GLY A 123 -0.53 -11.90 4.02
N ARG A 124 0.45 -11.05 3.66
CA ARG A 124 1.87 -11.36 3.81
C ARG A 124 2.26 -11.62 5.27
N MET A 125 1.74 -10.81 6.20
CA MET A 125 2.04 -10.96 7.63
C MET A 125 1.44 -12.25 8.21
N LEU A 126 0.28 -12.69 7.70
CA LEU A 126 -0.43 -13.89 8.15
C LEU A 126 -0.01 -15.16 7.40
N THR A 127 0.74 -15.02 6.29
CA THR A 127 1.20 -16.14 5.45
C THR A 127 2.73 -16.11 5.32
N PRO A 128 3.48 -16.59 6.33
CA PRO A 128 4.94 -16.42 6.41
C PRO A 128 5.74 -16.95 5.21
N GLY A 129 5.19 -17.89 4.45
CA GLY A 129 5.82 -18.46 3.23
C GLY A 129 5.81 -17.50 2.03
N VAL A 130 5.01 -16.43 2.05
CA VAL A 130 4.92 -15.47 0.96
C VAL A 130 5.94 -14.35 1.17
N GLN A 131 7.03 -14.36 0.41
CA GLN A 131 8.14 -13.40 0.53
C GLN A 131 8.24 -12.44 -0.66
N ALA A 132 7.12 -11.87 -1.09
CA ALA A 132 7.08 -10.87 -2.14
C ALA A 132 6.96 -9.46 -1.55
N VAL A 133 7.46 -8.44 -2.28
CA VAL A 133 7.41 -7.03 -1.89
C VAL A 133 6.50 -6.24 -2.83
N SER A 134 6.48 -6.55 -4.13
CA SER A 134 5.61 -5.86 -5.07
C SER A 134 4.16 -6.33 -4.92
N PRO A 135 3.17 -5.43 -5.04
CA PRO A 135 1.76 -5.79 -4.91
C PRO A 135 1.33 -6.94 -5.84
N THR A 136 1.77 -6.91 -7.10
CA THR A 136 1.44 -7.95 -8.09
C THR A 136 1.97 -9.33 -7.68
N GLN A 137 3.22 -9.39 -7.19
CA GLN A 137 3.83 -10.62 -6.70
C GLN A 137 3.16 -11.10 -5.40
N LEU A 138 2.77 -10.16 -4.52
CA LEU A 138 2.02 -10.50 -3.30
C LEU A 138 0.67 -11.14 -3.63
N ILE A 139 -0.11 -10.56 -4.56
CA ILE A 139 -1.38 -11.13 -5.00
C ILE A 139 -1.18 -12.56 -5.50
N ALA A 140 -0.19 -12.79 -6.37
CA ALA A 140 0.11 -14.11 -6.90
C ALA A 140 0.55 -15.10 -5.81
N GLY A 141 1.43 -14.66 -4.89
CA GLY A 141 1.90 -15.48 -3.78
C GLY A 141 0.78 -15.86 -2.80
N LEU A 142 -0.09 -14.92 -2.46
CA LEU A 142 -1.22 -15.13 -1.57
C LEU A 142 -2.29 -16.05 -2.17
N ALA A 143 -2.52 -15.95 -3.49
CA ALA A 143 -3.38 -16.88 -4.21
C ALA A 143 -2.76 -18.29 -4.26
N GLY A 144 -1.44 -18.37 -4.52
CA GLY A 144 -0.72 -19.63 -4.52
C GLY A 144 -0.69 -20.34 -3.16
N ALA A 145 -0.70 -19.57 -2.08
CA ALA A 145 -0.79 -20.07 -0.70
C ALA A 145 -2.23 -20.37 -0.25
N GLY A 146 -3.25 -20.11 -1.07
CA GLY A 146 -4.66 -20.32 -0.75
C GLY A 146 -5.28 -19.29 0.20
N TRP A 147 -4.57 -18.19 0.49
CA TRP A 147 -5.10 -17.11 1.34
C TRP A 147 -6.08 -16.19 0.59
N LEU A 148 -5.91 -16.05 -0.72
CA LEU A 148 -6.88 -15.44 -1.64
C LEU A 148 -7.43 -16.50 -2.60
N ALA A 149 -8.72 -16.48 -2.88
CA ALA A 149 -9.29 -17.24 -3.97
C ALA A 149 -8.77 -16.71 -5.32
N ARG A 150 -8.70 -17.55 -6.34
CA ARG A 150 -8.09 -17.17 -7.64
C ARG A 150 -8.84 -16.03 -8.31
N ASP A 151 -10.17 -16.07 -8.31
CA ASP A 151 -11.02 -15.01 -8.86
C ASP A 151 -10.89 -13.68 -8.11
N GLN A 152 -10.75 -13.73 -6.79
CA GLN A 152 -10.44 -12.56 -5.95
C GLN A 152 -9.08 -11.95 -6.33
N ALA A 153 -8.04 -12.79 -6.46
CA ALA A 153 -6.71 -12.35 -6.83
C ALA A 153 -6.68 -11.74 -8.24
N ASP A 154 -7.37 -12.33 -9.20
CA ASP A 154 -7.45 -11.81 -10.57
C ASP A 154 -8.15 -10.46 -10.62
N HIS A 155 -9.25 -10.29 -9.88
CA HIS A 155 -9.94 -9.00 -9.77
C HIS A 155 -9.05 -7.94 -9.11
N LEU A 156 -8.48 -8.23 -7.95
CA LEU A 156 -7.60 -7.28 -7.22
C LEU A 156 -6.39 -6.86 -8.05
N ARG A 157 -5.79 -7.80 -8.82
CA ARG A 157 -4.66 -7.52 -9.70
C ARG A 157 -5.04 -6.57 -10.83
N SER A 158 -6.16 -6.85 -11.50
CA SER A 158 -6.66 -6.02 -12.59
C SER A 158 -7.00 -4.62 -12.11
N HIS A 159 -7.78 -4.53 -11.04
CA HIS A 159 -8.24 -3.26 -10.49
C HIS A 159 -7.10 -2.41 -9.95
N LEU A 160 -6.19 -2.99 -9.15
CA LEU A 160 -5.02 -2.28 -8.64
C LEU A 160 -4.13 -1.76 -9.78
N GLY A 161 -3.92 -2.57 -10.83
CA GLY A 161 -3.17 -2.15 -12.01
C GLY A 161 -3.82 -0.96 -12.70
N GLN A 162 -5.13 -0.95 -12.84
CA GLN A 162 -5.89 0.15 -13.44
C GLN A 162 -5.80 1.43 -12.57
N LEU A 163 -6.03 1.32 -11.25
CA LEU A 163 -5.90 2.44 -10.32
C LEU A 163 -4.49 3.07 -10.38
N MET A 164 -3.45 2.24 -10.39
CA MET A 164 -2.07 2.71 -10.48
C MET A 164 -1.76 3.37 -11.82
N THR A 165 -2.26 2.84 -12.93
CA THR A 165 -2.08 3.44 -14.26
C THR A 165 -2.71 4.83 -14.31
N VAL A 166 -3.98 4.96 -13.91
CA VAL A 166 -4.69 6.24 -13.87
C VAL A 166 -4.00 7.22 -12.93
N GLN A 167 -3.55 6.75 -11.76
CA GLN A 167 -2.84 7.59 -10.79
C GLN A 167 -1.51 8.12 -11.36
N GLN A 168 -0.73 7.28 -12.02
CA GLN A 168 0.56 7.67 -12.59
C GLN A 168 0.38 8.72 -13.70
N ILE A 169 -0.55 8.50 -14.62
CA ILE A 169 -0.86 9.46 -15.68
C ILE A 169 -1.32 10.80 -15.10
N THR A 170 -2.23 10.75 -14.13
CA THR A 170 -2.75 11.94 -13.47
C THR A 170 -1.63 12.74 -12.77
N ARG A 171 -0.73 12.06 -12.06
CA ARG A 171 0.41 12.72 -11.38
C ARG A 171 1.45 13.32 -12.32
N LEU A 172 1.58 12.78 -13.52
CA LEU A 172 2.46 13.35 -14.55
C LEU A 172 1.83 14.55 -15.24
N ALA A 173 0.50 14.57 -15.37
CA ALA A 173 -0.22 15.59 -16.11
C ALA A 173 -0.73 16.74 -15.23
N LEU A 174 -1.00 16.50 -13.95
CA LEU A 174 -1.69 17.44 -13.05
C LEU A 174 -0.95 17.58 -11.70
N ALA A 175 -1.06 18.77 -11.12
CA ALA A 175 -0.55 19.03 -9.76
C ALA A 175 -1.45 18.45 -8.64
N GLY A 176 -2.64 17.92 -8.95
CA GLY A 176 -3.62 17.41 -8.01
C GLY A 176 -4.46 16.27 -8.58
N PRO A 177 -5.53 15.85 -7.87
CA PRO A 177 -6.45 14.81 -8.34
C PRO A 177 -7.08 15.19 -9.68
N TYR A 178 -7.45 14.18 -10.47
CA TYR A 178 -8.19 14.40 -11.71
C TYR A 178 -9.60 14.91 -11.40
N ASP A 179 -9.98 15.98 -12.10
CA ASP A 179 -11.32 16.55 -12.07
C ASP A 179 -11.84 16.54 -13.52
N PRO A 180 -12.89 15.78 -13.84
CA PRO A 180 -13.42 15.69 -15.20
C PRO A 180 -13.82 17.05 -15.80
N GLN A 181 -14.21 18.00 -14.98
CA GLN A 181 -14.61 19.35 -15.43
C GLN A 181 -13.40 20.22 -15.79
N LYS A 182 -12.20 19.89 -15.30
CA LYS A 182 -10.98 20.69 -15.47
C LYS A 182 -9.89 19.98 -16.27
N GLY A 183 -9.96 18.65 -16.38
CA GLY A 183 -8.89 17.81 -16.96
C GLY A 183 -8.66 18.00 -18.47
N GLY A 184 -9.63 18.60 -19.17
CA GLY A 184 -9.57 18.79 -20.61
C GLY A 184 -9.77 17.50 -21.42
N PRO A 185 -10.22 17.61 -22.69
CA PRO A 185 -10.60 16.43 -23.49
C PRO A 185 -9.42 15.53 -23.85
N GLY A 186 -8.23 16.07 -24.09
CA GLY A 186 -7.05 15.27 -24.44
C GLY A 186 -6.60 14.36 -23.31
N LEU A 187 -6.57 14.83 -22.06
CA LEU A 187 -6.24 14.00 -20.91
C LEU A 187 -7.34 12.98 -20.62
N ALA A 188 -8.61 13.38 -20.77
CA ALA A 188 -9.75 12.48 -20.61
C ALA A 188 -9.68 11.30 -21.60
N GLN A 189 -9.43 11.59 -22.88
CA GLN A 189 -9.24 10.55 -23.89
C GLN A 189 -8.04 9.65 -23.58
N PHE A 190 -6.91 10.23 -23.24
CA PHE A 190 -5.70 9.46 -22.92
C PHE A 190 -5.88 8.53 -21.71
N LEU A 191 -6.56 9.00 -20.65
CA LEU A 191 -6.90 8.18 -19.49
C LEU A 191 -7.81 7.00 -19.87
N ALA A 192 -8.86 7.26 -20.67
CA ALA A 192 -9.78 6.23 -21.11
C ALA A 192 -9.05 5.17 -21.96
N GLU A 193 -8.26 5.58 -22.96
CA GLU A 193 -7.48 4.70 -23.82
C GLU A 193 -6.48 3.86 -23.03
N ALA A 194 -5.72 4.48 -22.11
CA ALA A 194 -4.74 3.77 -21.26
C ALA A 194 -5.39 2.73 -20.35
N ALA A 195 -6.65 2.95 -19.96
CA ALA A 195 -7.43 2.04 -19.14
C ALA A 195 -8.25 1.02 -19.97
N GLY A 196 -8.22 1.11 -21.30
CA GLY A 196 -9.01 0.25 -22.20
C GLY A 196 -10.52 0.51 -22.11
N CYS A 197 -10.92 1.78 -21.89
CA CYS A 197 -12.31 2.23 -21.86
C CYS A 197 -12.63 3.07 -23.10
N THR A 198 -13.91 3.16 -23.45
CA THR A 198 -14.39 3.94 -24.62
C THR A 198 -14.27 5.43 -24.41
N ASP A 199 -14.52 5.89 -23.19
CA ASP A 199 -14.53 7.29 -22.79
C ASP A 199 -14.28 7.43 -21.29
N ILE A 200 -14.23 8.67 -20.83
CA ILE A 200 -13.89 9.00 -19.43
C ILE A 200 -15.04 8.64 -18.47
N GLU A 201 -16.27 8.71 -18.91
CA GLU A 201 -17.46 8.32 -18.16
C GLU A 201 -17.48 6.81 -17.92
N ALA A 202 -17.20 6.01 -18.94
CA ALA A 202 -17.05 4.56 -18.83
C ALA A 202 -15.90 4.18 -17.89
N LEU A 203 -14.78 4.91 -17.93
CA LEU A 203 -13.67 4.73 -16.98
C LEU A 203 -14.11 5.03 -15.55
N GLY A 204 -14.78 6.16 -15.32
CA GLY A 204 -15.28 6.52 -13.99
C GLY A 204 -16.26 5.50 -13.41
N ALA A 205 -17.20 5.02 -14.22
CA ALA A 205 -18.15 3.98 -13.84
C ALA A 205 -17.45 2.66 -13.50
N ARG A 206 -16.46 2.26 -14.30
CA ARG A 206 -15.67 1.05 -14.08
C ARG A 206 -14.84 1.15 -12.79
N LEU A 207 -14.15 2.26 -12.55
CA LEU A 207 -13.40 2.48 -11.31
C LEU A 207 -14.29 2.37 -10.06
N ALA A 208 -15.48 2.94 -10.11
CA ALA A 208 -16.46 2.84 -9.01
C ALA A 208 -16.92 1.40 -8.78
N ALA A 209 -17.33 0.70 -9.84
CA ALA A 209 -17.81 -0.68 -9.75
C ALA A 209 -16.71 -1.64 -9.26
N ASP A 210 -15.50 -1.53 -9.80
CA ASP A 210 -14.37 -2.38 -9.43
C ASP A 210 -13.89 -2.09 -8.00
N SER A 211 -13.92 -0.83 -7.54
CA SER A 211 -13.65 -0.49 -6.12
C SER A 211 -14.68 -1.11 -5.19
N THR A 212 -15.97 -1.06 -5.52
CA THR A 212 -17.02 -1.70 -4.73
C THR A 212 -16.79 -3.20 -4.62
N LYS A 213 -16.45 -3.86 -5.72
CA LYS A 213 -16.15 -5.30 -5.72
C LYS A 213 -14.88 -5.62 -4.94
N ALA A 214 -13.83 -4.81 -5.06
CA ALA A 214 -12.61 -4.98 -4.28
C ALA A 214 -12.87 -4.81 -2.77
N ALA A 215 -13.69 -3.82 -2.38
CA ALA A 215 -14.11 -3.64 -0.99
C ALA A 215 -14.83 -4.87 -0.43
N ALA A 216 -15.76 -5.46 -1.19
CA ALA A 216 -16.45 -6.68 -0.80
C ALA A 216 -15.51 -7.89 -0.65
N ILE A 217 -14.49 -8.01 -1.53
CA ILE A 217 -13.45 -9.03 -1.38
C ILE A 217 -12.66 -8.81 -0.08
N ILE A 218 -12.25 -7.57 0.19
CA ILE A 218 -11.48 -7.23 1.38
C ILE A 218 -12.26 -7.54 2.64
N GLU A 219 -13.55 -7.18 2.67
CA GLU A 219 -14.48 -7.50 3.77
C GLU A 219 -14.57 -9.00 3.99
N THR A 220 -14.75 -9.77 2.91
CA THR A 220 -14.85 -11.23 3.00
C THR A 220 -13.57 -11.87 3.55
N VAL A 221 -12.39 -11.37 3.13
CA VAL A 221 -11.09 -11.97 3.48
C VAL A 221 -10.63 -11.54 4.87
N LEU A 222 -10.81 -10.29 5.26
CA LEU A 222 -10.43 -9.81 6.60
C LEU A 222 -11.49 -10.14 7.64
N GLY A 223 -12.73 -10.37 7.24
CA GLY A 223 -13.90 -10.58 8.10
C GLY A 223 -14.42 -9.26 8.70
N ASP A 224 -15.65 -9.30 9.18
CA ASP A 224 -16.23 -8.21 9.94
C ASP A 224 -15.81 -8.26 11.42
N ASP A 225 -15.84 -7.10 12.09
CA ASP A 225 -15.85 -7.06 13.56
C ASP A 225 -17.17 -7.68 14.01
N ALA A 226 -17.15 -8.93 14.51
CA ALA A 226 -18.30 -9.56 15.13
C ALA A 226 -18.57 -8.94 16.51
#